data_e3632f2a136470824704acfd3953726b
#
_entry.id   e3632f2a136470824704acfd3953726b
#
_cell.length_a   1.000
_cell.length_b   1.000
_cell.length_c   1.000
_cell.angle_alpha   90.00
_cell.angle_beta   90.00
_cell.angle_gamma   90.00
#
_symmetry.space_group_name_H-M   'P 1'
#
loop_
_entity.id
_entity.type
_entity.pdbx_description
1 polymer ?
#
loop_
_entity_poly.entity_id
_entity_poly.type
_entity_poly.pdbx_seq_one_letter_code
_entity_poly.pdbx_strand_id
1 'polypeptide(L)'
;MAALIPQKMFDEQLAAMDIENFAQATIRQVGAVGGALEKNSGTEFLHLEMGVPGLPPETVGVEAEQQALAQGRASIYPSITGIAPLKSEASRFVKAFLDIDVAPEGCIPTVGSMQGGFCLFQICSQCDPKKDTILFIDPGFPVQRQQVRILGIKHESFDIYDFRAEKLGPKLESYLKQGNVAAIIYSNPNNPAWICLTESELRTIGELATKYDTIVLEDLAYMGMDFRKELGHPFKAPFQATAARYTDNYVLMISGSKIFSYAGQRIAIAAISDKLRNRFYPALKERYGIGRFAESYALTFLYAASSGASHSAQYALAAMFKAAADGKLDFVAHTREYAPVSYTHLTLPTILL
;
A
#
# COMPACT_ATOMS: atom_id res chain seq x y z
N MET A 1 -6.39 38.24 -13.17
CA MET A 1 -5.75 37.48 -14.26
C MET A 1 -6.82 36.67 -14.95
N ALA A 2 -6.87 36.61 -16.26
CA ALA A 2 -7.76 35.70 -16.97
C ALA A 2 -7.30 34.27 -16.68
N ALA A 3 -8.25 33.33 -16.48
CA ALA A 3 -7.92 31.93 -16.30
C ALA A 3 -7.17 31.41 -17.55
N LEU A 4 -6.09 30.65 -17.34
CA LEU A 4 -5.31 30.04 -18.42
C LEU A 4 -6.20 29.15 -19.32
N ILE A 5 -7.16 28.48 -18.71
CA ILE A 5 -8.17 27.65 -19.38
C ILE A 5 -9.53 28.31 -19.19
N PRO A 6 -10.25 28.67 -20.27
CA PRO A 6 -11.62 29.17 -20.17
C PRO A 6 -12.56 28.14 -19.57
N GLN A 7 -13.43 28.54 -18.62
CA GLN A 7 -14.40 27.64 -17.98
C GLN A 7 -15.23 26.87 -19.02
N LYS A 8 -15.65 27.55 -20.08
CA LYS A 8 -16.40 26.94 -21.17
C LYS A 8 -15.68 25.74 -21.80
N MET A 9 -14.38 25.84 -22.03
CA MET A 9 -13.57 24.75 -22.60
C MET A 9 -13.52 23.55 -21.63
N PHE A 10 -13.38 23.82 -20.32
CA PHE A 10 -13.41 22.77 -19.29
C PHE A 10 -14.78 22.06 -19.25
N ASP A 11 -15.87 22.80 -19.23
CA ASP A 11 -17.24 22.28 -19.21
C ASP A 11 -17.56 21.43 -20.46
N GLU A 12 -17.09 21.87 -21.64
CA GLU A 12 -17.22 21.12 -22.89
C GLU A 12 -16.47 19.78 -22.84
N GLN A 13 -15.29 19.72 -22.20
CA GLN A 13 -14.56 18.46 -22.03
C GLN A 13 -15.26 17.52 -21.04
N LEU A 14 -15.79 18.05 -19.94
CA LEU A 14 -16.56 17.24 -19.00
C LEU A 14 -17.79 16.62 -19.66
N ALA A 15 -18.54 17.43 -20.43
CA ALA A 15 -19.71 16.98 -21.16
C ALA A 15 -19.35 15.92 -22.22
N ALA A 16 -18.27 16.12 -22.98
CA ALA A 16 -17.79 15.18 -23.99
C ALA A 16 -17.36 13.82 -23.41
N MET A 17 -16.99 13.78 -22.13
CA MET A 17 -16.55 12.56 -21.41
C MET A 17 -17.62 12.01 -20.46
N ASP A 18 -18.84 12.55 -20.47
CA ASP A 18 -19.96 12.16 -19.61
C ASP A 18 -19.60 12.21 -18.11
N ILE A 19 -18.89 13.27 -17.71
CA ILE A 19 -18.47 13.51 -16.32
C ILE A 19 -19.39 14.57 -15.70
N GLU A 20 -20.38 14.15 -14.95
CA GLU A 20 -21.33 15.06 -14.29
C GLU A 20 -20.69 15.80 -13.10
N ASN A 21 -19.81 15.13 -12.35
CA ASN A 21 -19.15 15.68 -11.17
C ASN A 21 -17.64 15.38 -11.19
N PHE A 22 -16.86 16.38 -11.55
CA PHE A 22 -15.41 16.23 -11.62
C PHE A 22 -14.74 15.89 -10.28
N ALA A 23 -15.31 16.33 -9.17
CA ALA A 23 -14.80 15.97 -7.84
C ALA A 23 -14.93 14.47 -7.51
N GLN A 24 -15.76 13.74 -8.25
CA GLN A 24 -15.91 12.29 -8.14
C GLN A 24 -15.24 11.52 -9.29
N ALA A 25 -14.57 12.23 -10.20
CA ALA A 25 -13.90 11.62 -11.34
C ALA A 25 -12.76 10.69 -10.87
N THR A 26 -12.59 9.60 -11.61
CA THR A 26 -11.45 8.70 -11.40
C THR A 26 -10.14 9.36 -11.85
N ILE A 27 -9.01 8.91 -11.31
CA ILE A 27 -7.67 9.39 -11.71
C ILE A 27 -7.49 9.35 -13.25
N ARG A 28 -8.02 8.31 -13.91
CA ARG A 28 -7.95 8.18 -15.38
C ARG A 28 -8.80 9.22 -16.10
N GLN A 29 -9.97 9.53 -15.57
CA GLN A 29 -10.84 10.59 -16.13
C GLN A 29 -10.18 11.96 -15.94
N VAL A 30 -9.58 12.24 -14.78
CA VAL A 30 -8.82 13.48 -14.54
C VAL A 30 -7.69 13.65 -15.56
N GLY A 31 -6.87 12.60 -15.76
CA GLY A 31 -5.81 12.62 -16.77
C GLY A 31 -6.32 12.78 -18.20
N ALA A 32 -7.44 12.15 -18.56
CA ALA A 32 -8.05 12.30 -19.88
C ALA A 32 -8.57 13.73 -20.13
N VAL A 33 -9.19 14.36 -19.13
CA VAL A 33 -9.62 15.76 -19.19
C VAL A 33 -8.41 16.69 -19.34
N GLY A 34 -7.37 16.48 -18.52
CA GLY A 34 -6.12 17.23 -18.60
C GLY A 34 -5.50 17.19 -20.00
N GLY A 35 -5.28 16.00 -20.55
CA GLY A 35 -4.73 15.83 -21.89
C GLY A 35 -5.61 16.42 -23.02
N ALA A 36 -6.94 16.38 -22.87
CA ALA A 36 -7.84 17.02 -23.83
C ALA A 36 -7.75 18.56 -23.74
N LEU A 37 -7.64 19.10 -22.54
CA LEU A 37 -7.45 20.55 -22.33
C LEU A 37 -6.10 21.03 -22.88
N GLU A 38 -5.01 20.28 -22.67
CA GLU A 38 -3.70 20.58 -23.29
C GLU A 38 -3.81 20.65 -24.80
N LYS A 39 -4.40 19.63 -25.43
CA LYS A 39 -4.55 19.55 -26.88
C LYS A 39 -5.38 20.71 -27.44
N ASN A 40 -6.44 21.12 -26.74
CA ASN A 40 -7.37 22.13 -27.22
C ASN A 40 -6.91 23.57 -26.94
N SER A 41 -6.17 23.78 -25.85
CA SER A 41 -5.66 25.12 -25.46
C SER A 41 -4.26 25.39 -25.97
N GLY A 42 -3.48 24.39 -26.29
CA GLY A 42 -2.04 24.51 -26.55
C GLY A 42 -1.22 24.83 -25.30
N THR A 43 -1.81 24.75 -24.10
CA THR A 43 -1.15 24.98 -22.81
C THR A 43 -0.66 23.67 -22.24
N GLU A 44 0.63 23.54 -21.98
CA GLU A 44 1.22 22.37 -21.34
C GLU A 44 0.88 22.33 -19.84
N PHE A 45 0.47 21.16 -19.33
CA PHE A 45 0.14 20.95 -17.93
C PHE A 45 1.21 20.09 -17.22
N LEU A 46 1.38 20.33 -15.94
CA LEU A 46 2.07 19.40 -15.06
C LEU A 46 1.08 18.33 -14.57
N HIS A 47 1.31 17.10 -15.02
CA HIS A 47 0.46 15.96 -14.69
C HIS A 47 0.81 15.42 -13.30
N LEU A 48 0.02 15.80 -12.28
CA LEU A 48 0.19 15.38 -10.88
C LEU A 48 -0.88 14.37 -10.40
N GLU A 49 -1.83 14.03 -11.28
CA GLU A 49 -2.95 13.16 -10.96
C GLU A 49 -2.57 11.68 -10.84
N MET A 50 -1.44 11.27 -11.43
CA MET A 50 -0.99 9.89 -11.38
C MET A 50 0.46 9.78 -10.93
N GLY A 51 0.67 9.16 -9.77
CA GLY A 51 2.01 8.88 -9.24
C GLY A 51 2.71 7.73 -9.97
N VAL A 52 3.18 7.95 -11.18
CA VAL A 52 4.01 6.99 -11.92
C VAL A 52 5.47 7.18 -11.48
N PRO A 53 6.22 6.11 -11.14
CA PRO A 53 7.65 6.24 -10.90
C PRO A 53 8.36 6.84 -12.12
N GLY A 54 9.05 7.96 -11.92
CA GLY A 54 9.84 8.63 -12.97
C GLY A 54 11.29 8.14 -13.03
N LEU A 55 11.75 7.47 -11.97
CA LEU A 55 13.08 6.89 -11.89
C LEU A 55 13.11 5.52 -12.58
N PRO A 56 14.26 5.11 -13.14
CA PRO A 56 14.41 3.78 -13.70
C PRO A 56 14.25 2.70 -12.63
N PRO A 57 13.85 1.46 -13.01
CA PRO A 57 13.80 0.36 -12.07
C PRO A 57 15.21 -0.04 -11.61
N GLU A 58 15.30 -0.61 -10.41
CA GLU A 58 16.55 -1.09 -9.87
C GLU A 58 17.11 -2.25 -10.71
N THR A 59 18.34 -2.09 -11.21
CA THR A 59 18.97 -3.02 -12.15
C THR A 59 19.10 -4.43 -11.58
N VAL A 60 19.40 -4.58 -10.28
CA VAL A 60 19.49 -5.88 -9.62
C VAL A 60 18.17 -6.68 -9.72
N GLY A 61 17.04 -6.00 -9.69
CA GLY A 61 15.73 -6.63 -9.89
C GLY A 61 15.52 -7.06 -11.32
N VAL A 62 15.84 -6.18 -12.28
CA VAL A 62 15.71 -6.47 -13.72
C VAL A 62 16.57 -7.67 -14.11
N GLU A 63 17.83 -7.71 -13.69
CA GLU A 63 18.76 -8.80 -13.98
C GLU A 63 18.28 -10.13 -13.38
N ALA A 64 17.81 -10.12 -12.14
CA ALA A 64 17.28 -11.33 -11.50
C ALA A 64 16.02 -11.85 -12.21
N GLU A 65 15.15 -10.97 -12.71
CA GLU A 65 13.97 -11.36 -13.49
C GLU A 65 14.36 -11.95 -14.84
N GLN A 66 15.31 -11.33 -15.55
CA GLN A 66 15.83 -11.84 -16.81
C GLN A 66 16.45 -13.24 -16.64
N GLN A 67 17.22 -13.46 -15.59
CA GLN A 67 17.78 -14.78 -15.27
C GLN A 67 16.68 -15.81 -14.98
N ALA A 68 15.65 -15.44 -14.23
CA ALA A 68 14.53 -16.34 -13.94
C ALA A 68 13.78 -16.73 -15.24
N LEU A 69 13.57 -15.79 -16.15
CA LEU A 69 12.98 -16.05 -17.47
C LEU A 69 13.87 -16.97 -18.31
N ALA A 70 15.17 -16.72 -18.37
CA ALA A 70 16.14 -17.55 -19.07
C ALA A 70 16.22 -19.00 -18.52
N GLN A 71 15.91 -19.18 -17.23
CA GLN A 71 15.81 -20.49 -16.57
C GLN A 71 14.44 -21.18 -16.79
N GLY A 72 13.57 -20.64 -17.63
CA GLY A 72 12.28 -21.23 -17.95
C GLY A 72 11.21 -21.07 -16.85
N ARG A 73 11.39 -20.14 -15.91
CA ARG A 73 10.41 -19.96 -14.82
C ARG A 73 9.03 -19.50 -15.30
N ALA A 74 8.94 -18.93 -16.49
CA ALA A 74 7.68 -18.52 -17.11
C ALA A 74 6.71 -19.68 -17.38
N SER A 75 7.20 -20.90 -17.54
CA SER A 75 6.38 -22.10 -17.80
C SER A 75 5.91 -22.83 -16.55
N ILE A 76 6.27 -22.34 -15.35
CA ILE A 76 6.04 -23.05 -14.08
C ILE A 76 5.18 -22.18 -13.16
N TYR A 77 4.04 -22.70 -12.71
CA TYR A 77 3.25 -22.03 -11.66
C TYR A 77 4.08 -21.93 -10.37
N PRO A 78 4.23 -20.74 -9.78
CA PRO A 78 4.88 -20.60 -8.48
C PRO A 78 3.97 -21.13 -7.37
N SER A 79 4.56 -21.43 -6.20
CA SER A 79 3.75 -21.61 -5.00
C SER A 79 2.94 -20.33 -4.72
N ILE A 80 1.67 -20.48 -4.39
CA ILE A 80 0.79 -19.35 -4.05
C ILE A 80 1.31 -18.59 -2.83
N THR A 81 1.90 -19.31 -1.87
CA THR A 81 2.53 -18.73 -0.68
C THR A 81 3.91 -18.12 -0.96
N GLY A 82 4.38 -18.16 -2.20
CA GLY A 82 5.64 -17.58 -2.64
C GLY A 82 6.82 -18.55 -2.71
N ILE A 83 7.84 -18.15 -3.48
CA ILE A 83 9.11 -18.86 -3.58
C ILE A 83 9.94 -18.66 -2.29
N ALA A 84 10.70 -19.66 -1.90
CA ALA A 84 11.52 -19.62 -0.68
C ALA A 84 12.49 -18.42 -0.63
N PRO A 85 13.22 -18.07 -1.71
CA PRO A 85 14.08 -16.88 -1.69
C PRO A 85 13.34 -15.58 -1.37
N LEU A 86 12.16 -15.34 -1.96
CA LEU A 86 11.41 -14.12 -1.69
C LEU A 86 10.94 -14.06 -0.23
N LYS A 87 10.41 -15.15 0.29
CA LYS A 87 9.92 -15.23 1.67
C LYS A 87 11.04 -14.95 2.67
N SER A 88 12.20 -15.56 2.48
CA SER A 88 13.38 -15.36 3.33
C SER A 88 13.90 -13.92 3.29
N GLU A 89 14.08 -13.37 2.09
CA GLU A 89 14.61 -12.01 1.95
C GLU A 89 13.56 -10.94 2.33
N ALA A 90 12.27 -11.21 2.18
CA ALA A 90 11.22 -10.32 2.68
C ALA A 90 11.21 -10.25 4.21
N SER A 91 11.31 -11.40 4.90
CA SER A 91 11.46 -11.46 6.36
C SER A 91 12.68 -10.65 6.82
N ARG A 92 13.82 -10.84 6.15
CA ARG A 92 15.06 -10.13 6.44
C ARG A 92 14.94 -8.63 6.17
N PHE A 93 14.28 -8.22 5.08
CA PHE A 93 14.05 -6.82 4.73
C PHE A 93 13.16 -6.12 5.77
N VAL A 94 12.08 -6.78 6.21
CA VAL A 94 11.22 -6.27 7.29
C VAL A 94 12.03 -6.05 8.57
N LYS A 95 12.87 -7.01 8.96
CA LYS A 95 13.76 -6.83 10.12
C LYS A 95 14.74 -5.69 9.92
N ALA A 96 15.35 -5.58 8.73
CA ALA A 96 16.39 -4.61 8.43
C ALA A 96 15.90 -3.15 8.50
N PHE A 97 14.67 -2.88 8.07
CA PHE A 97 14.18 -1.50 7.89
C PHE A 97 13.01 -1.10 8.80
N LEU A 98 12.30 -2.06 9.41
CA LEU A 98 11.21 -1.79 10.35
C LEU A 98 11.53 -2.27 11.78
N ASP A 99 12.58 -3.07 11.96
CA ASP A 99 12.93 -3.75 13.22
C ASP A 99 11.79 -4.62 13.77
N ILE A 100 11.11 -5.33 12.88
CA ILE A 100 10.03 -6.26 13.18
C ILE A 100 10.46 -7.67 12.80
N ASP A 101 10.18 -8.63 13.66
CA ASP A 101 10.38 -10.04 13.38
C ASP A 101 9.11 -10.64 12.77
N VAL A 102 9.20 -11.14 11.54
CA VAL A 102 8.15 -11.87 10.83
C VAL A 102 8.77 -13.11 10.23
N ALA A 103 8.22 -14.28 10.52
CA ALA A 103 8.72 -15.52 9.91
C ALA A 103 8.56 -15.50 8.38
N PRO A 104 9.45 -16.14 7.61
CA PRO A 104 9.32 -16.23 6.15
C PRO A 104 7.96 -16.71 5.66
N GLU A 105 7.32 -17.61 6.42
CA GLU A 105 5.97 -18.13 6.13
C GLU A 105 4.87 -17.06 6.23
N GLY A 106 5.12 -15.97 6.94
CA GLY A 106 4.23 -14.80 7.03
C GLY A 106 4.37 -13.84 5.85
N CYS A 107 5.41 -13.97 5.02
CA CYS A 107 5.69 -13.11 3.86
C CYS A 107 5.09 -13.72 2.59
N ILE A 108 3.89 -13.29 2.21
CA ILE A 108 3.11 -13.88 1.10
C ILE A 108 3.12 -12.89 -0.08
N PRO A 109 3.55 -13.32 -1.29
CA PRO A 109 3.55 -12.45 -2.46
C PRO A 109 2.14 -12.18 -2.99
N THR A 110 1.96 -10.99 -3.54
CA THR A 110 0.71 -10.53 -4.15
C THR A 110 0.95 -9.81 -5.48
N VAL A 111 -0.06 -9.74 -6.33
CA VAL A 111 -0.02 -9.00 -7.60
C VAL A 111 -0.15 -7.49 -7.32
N GLY A 112 0.93 -6.92 -6.78
CA GLY A 112 0.95 -5.60 -6.17
C GLY A 112 0.12 -5.53 -4.89
N SER A 113 0.30 -4.48 -4.09
CA SER A 113 -0.51 -4.24 -2.88
C SER A 113 -2.01 -4.10 -3.17
N MET A 114 -2.36 -3.78 -4.43
CA MET A 114 -3.76 -3.68 -4.88
C MET A 114 -4.52 -5.00 -4.74
N GLN A 115 -4.00 -6.11 -5.25
CA GLN A 115 -4.62 -7.43 -5.06
C GLN A 115 -4.53 -7.85 -3.59
N GLY A 116 -3.37 -7.61 -2.98
CA GLY A 116 -3.17 -7.92 -1.57
C GLY A 116 -4.26 -7.31 -0.68
N GLY A 117 -4.48 -6.00 -0.81
CA GLY A 117 -5.50 -5.25 -0.08
C GLY A 117 -6.92 -5.73 -0.40
N PHE A 118 -7.23 -5.95 -1.69
CA PHE A 118 -8.53 -6.46 -2.12
C PHE A 118 -8.89 -7.78 -1.43
N CYS A 119 -7.95 -8.71 -1.38
CA CYS A 119 -8.14 -9.99 -0.69
C CYS A 119 -8.14 -9.86 0.84
N LEU A 120 -7.35 -8.91 1.40
CA LEU A 120 -7.36 -8.62 2.83
C LEU A 120 -8.69 -8.05 3.30
N PHE A 121 -9.32 -7.16 2.53
CA PHE A 121 -10.66 -6.66 2.88
C PHE A 121 -11.68 -7.80 2.95
N GLN A 122 -11.61 -8.74 2.00
CA GLN A 122 -12.51 -9.89 1.96
C GLN A 122 -12.31 -10.79 3.18
N ILE A 123 -11.08 -11.19 3.49
CA ILE A 123 -10.85 -12.10 4.61
C ILE A 123 -11.13 -11.44 5.95
N CYS A 124 -10.68 -10.20 6.17
CA CYS A 124 -10.88 -9.51 7.45
C CYS A 124 -12.35 -9.35 7.80
N SER A 125 -13.20 -8.98 6.82
CA SER A 125 -14.65 -8.84 7.03
C SER A 125 -15.39 -10.17 7.26
N GLN A 126 -14.68 -11.31 7.18
CA GLN A 126 -15.26 -12.65 7.33
C GLN A 126 -14.62 -13.47 8.47
N CYS A 127 -13.62 -12.92 9.15
CA CYS A 127 -12.98 -13.57 10.28
C CYS A 127 -13.91 -13.75 11.48
N ASP A 128 -14.69 -12.71 11.77
CA ASP A 128 -15.67 -12.68 12.85
C ASP A 128 -17.00 -12.12 12.31
N PRO A 129 -18.11 -12.88 12.40
CA PRO A 129 -19.43 -12.43 11.91
C PRO A 129 -19.92 -11.11 12.54
N LYS A 130 -19.39 -10.71 13.70
CA LYS A 130 -19.71 -9.44 14.36
C LYS A 130 -18.91 -8.25 13.80
N LYS A 131 -17.83 -8.54 13.06
CA LYS A 131 -16.89 -7.52 12.55
C LYS A 131 -16.91 -7.51 11.02
N ASP A 132 -17.73 -6.67 10.47
CA ASP A 132 -17.99 -6.58 9.02
C ASP A 132 -17.58 -5.25 8.38
N THR A 133 -16.99 -4.35 9.16
CA THR A 133 -16.69 -2.98 8.76
C THR A 133 -15.19 -2.74 8.63
N ILE A 134 -14.77 -2.11 7.54
CA ILE A 134 -13.39 -1.61 7.35
C ILE A 134 -13.34 -0.13 7.70
N LEU A 135 -12.47 0.25 8.62
CA LEU A 135 -12.26 1.65 9.02
C LEU A 135 -11.07 2.24 8.27
N PHE A 136 -11.31 3.31 7.53
CA PHE A 136 -10.28 4.07 6.83
C PHE A 136 -9.81 5.26 7.64
N ILE A 137 -8.51 5.40 7.83
CA ILE A 137 -7.89 6.64 8.30
C ILE A 137 -7.52 7.45 7.06
N ASP A 138 -8.31 8.48 6.77
CA ASP A 138 -8.18 9.31 5.59
C ASP A 138 -7.23 10.51 5.80
N PRO A 139 -6.78 11.13 4.69
CA PRO A 139 -6.98 10.74 3.30
C PRO A 139 -6.28 9.42 2.99
N GLY A 140 -6.82 8.66 2.02
CA GLY A 140 -6.29 7.36 1.63
C GLY A 140 -6.33 7.14 0.12
N PHE A 141 -5.72 6.06 -0.35
CA PHE A 141 -5.71 5.72 -1.75
C PHE A 141 -7.12 5.40 -2.25
N PRO A 142 -7.69 6.19 -3.21
CA PRO A 142 -9.13 6.11 -3.55
C PRO A 142 -9.59 4.73 -4.02
N VAL A 143 -8.68 3.96 -4.64
CA VAL A 143 -9.02 2.64 -5.18
C VAL A 143 -9.33 1.64 -4.07
N GLN A 144 -8.75 1.78 -2.88
CA GLN A 144 -9.08 0.92 -1.74
C GLN A 144 -10.55 1.07 -1.32
N ARG A 145 -11.10 2.30 -1.37
CA ARG A 145 -12.53 2.53 -1.15
C ARG A 145 -13.40 1.93 -2.25
N GLN A 146 -12.95 2.04 -3.51
CA GLN A 146 -13.64 1.40 -4.62
C GLN A 146 -13.67 -0.12 -4.43
N GLN A 147 -12.60 -0.73 -3.94
CA GLN A 147 -12.54 -2.16 -3.68
C GLN A 147 -13.60 -2.62 -2.65
N VAL A 148 -13.71 -1.94 -1.50
CA VAL A 148 -14.73 -2.31 -0.50
C VAL A 148 -16.16 -2.08 -1.01
N ARG A 149 -16.39 -1.06 -1.85
CA ARG A 149 -17.69 -0.85 -2.50
C ARG A 149 -18.05 -1.98 -3.48
N ILE A 150 -17.09 -2.40 -4.33
CA ILE A 150 -17.26 -3.54 -5.26
C ILE A 150 -17.59 -4.82 -4.49
N LEU A 151 -16.95 -5.00 -3.32
CA LEU A 151 -17.15 -6.18 -2.48
C LEU A 151 -18.44 -6.11 -1.63
N GLY A 152 -19.14 -4.98 -1.60
CA GLY A 152 -20.29 -4.79 -0.72
C GLY A 152 -19.95 -4.79 0.77
N ILE A 153 -18.68 -4.52 1.13
CA ILE A 153 -18.21 -4.47 2.51
C ILE A 153 -18.53 -3.11 3.12
N LYS A 154 -19.07 -3.10 4.34
CA LYS A 154 -19.31 -1.88 5.09
C LYS A 154 -17.98 -1.17 5.40
N HIS A 155 -18.00 0.14 5.31
CA HIS A 155 -16.84 0.94 5.65
C HIS A 155 -17.23 2.25 6.32
N GLU A 156 -16.35 2.69 7.20
CA GLU A 156 -16.39 3.98 7.85
C GLU A 156 -15.05 4.69 7.67
N SER A 157 -15.01 5.99 7.96
CA SER A 157 -13.76 6.75 7.85
C SER A 157 -13.77 8.02 8.67
N PHE A 158 -12.57 8.54 8.95
CA PHE A 158 -12.35 9.88 9.46
C PHE A 158 -11.07 10.47 8.86
N ASP A 159 -11.02 11.78 8.72
CA ASP A 159 -9.83 12.49 8.25
C ASP A 159 -8.85 12.68 9.41
N ILE A 160 -7.61 12.19 9.22
CA ILE A 160 -6.55 12.26 10.24
C ILE A 160 -6.10 13.72 10.49
N TYR A 161 -6.33 14.64 9.56
CA TYR A 161 -5.92 16.03 9.68
C TYR A 161 -6.49 16.69 10.93
N ASP A 162 -7.77 16.43 11.25
CA ASP A 162 -8.45 16.98 12.41
C ASP A 162 -8.13 16.24 13.71
N PHE A 163 -7.51 15.06 13.62
CA PHE A 163 -7.33 14.14 14.76
C PHE A 163 -5.88 13.66 14.90
N ARG A 164 -4.91 14.59 14.79
CA ARG A 164 -3.50 14.31 15.04
C ARG A 164 -3.16 14.24 16.53
N ALA A 165 -2.04 13.58 16.84
CA ALA A 165 -1.46 13.46 18.18
C ALA A 165 -2.46 12.91 19.21
N GLU A 166 -2.71 13.63 20.31
CA GLU A 166 -3.59 13.22 21.41
C GLU A 166 -5.06 13.07 21.01
N LYS A 167 -5.49 13.71 19.92
CA LYS A 167 -6.87 13.60 19.42
C LYS A 167 -7.15 12.27 18.72
N LEU A 168 -6.11 11.57 18.24
CA LEU A 168 -6.28 10.33 17.50
C LEU A 168 -6.90 9.22 18.34
N GLY A 169 -6.41 9.04 19.56
CA GLY A 169 -6.87 7.97 20.45
C GLY A 169 -8.39 8.01 20.68
N PRO A 170 -8.95 9.11 21.23
CA PRO A 170 -10.40 9.21 21.44
C PRO A 170 -11.22 9.04 20.15
N LYS A 171 -10.74 9.57 19.03
CA LYS A 171 -11.43 9.46 17.73
C LYS A 171 -11.45 8.02 17.25
N LEU A 172 -10.31 7.35 17.20
CA LEU A 172 -10.21 5.96 16.78
C LEU A 172 -11.04 5.03 17.69
N GLU A 173 -10.93 5.22 19.01
CA GLU A 173 -11.68 4.43 19.98
C GLU A 173 -13.19 4.61 19.84
N SER A 174 -13.67 5.78 19.39
CA SER A 174 -15.10 6.01 19.18
C SER A 174 -15.73 5.07 18.13
N TYR A 175 -14.92 4.60 17.16
CA TYR A 175 -15.32 3.57 16.19
C TYR A 175 -15.14 2.17 16.76
N LEU A 176 -13.96 1.87 17.31
CA LEU A 176 -13.60 0.51 17.72
C LEU A 176 -14.48 -0.05 18.84
N LYS A 177 -14.93 0.81 19.78
CA LYS A 177 -15.83 0.42 20.86
C LYS A 177 -17.21 -0.06 20.40
N GLN A 178 -17.59 0.18 19.14
CA GLN A 178 -18.83 -0.34 18.56
C GLN A 178 -18.76 -1.86 18.33
N GLY A 179 -17.55 -2.42 18.26
CA GLY A 179 -17.31 -3.85 18.16
C GLY A 179 -17.51 -4.47 16.78
N ASN A 180 -17.77 -3.65 15.75
CA ASN A 180 -18.02 -4.09 14.36
C ASN A 180 -16.84 -3.90 13.41
N VAL A 181 -15.75 -3.24 13.85
CA VAL A 181 -14.59 -2.95 13.00
C VAL A 181 -13.71 -4.19 12.87
N ALA A 182 -13.64 -4.75 11.66
CA ALA A 182 -12.80 -5.90 11.32
C ALA A 182 -11.33 -5.50 11.12
N ALA A 183 -11.11 -4.41 10.40
CA ALA A 183 -9.77 -3.91 10.12
C ALA A 183 -9.74 -2.38 10.02
N ILE A 184 -8.57 -1.82 10.36
CA ILE A 184 -8.20 -0.43 10.13
C ILE A 184 -7.22 -0.41 8.96
N ILE A 185 -7.40 0.53 8.02
CA ILE A 185 -6.45 0.72 6.91
C ILE A 185 -5.98 2.17 6.81
N TYR A 186 -4.69 2.34 6.57
CA TYR A 186 -4.03 3.60 6.25
C TYR A 186 -2.73 3.35 5.50
N SER A 187 -2.16 4.38 4.86
CA SER A 187 -0.81 4.33 4.30
C SER A 187 0.17 5.23 5.07
N ASN A 188 1.44 4.81 5.18
CA ASN A 188 2.47 5.53 5.92
C ASN A 188 3.88 5.36 5.28
N PRO A 189 4.45 6.40 4.63
CA PRO A 189 3.86 7.71 4.31
C PRO A 189 2.55 7.63 3.54
N ASN A 190 1.70 8.64 3.72
CA ASN A 190 0.36 8.66 3.18
C ASN A 190 0.31 9.05 1.70
N ASN A 191 -0.59 8.42 0.95
CA ASN A 191 -1.02 8.85 -0.37
C ASN A 191 -2.51 9.27 -0.29
N PRO A 192 -2.89 10.53 -0.64
CA PRO A 192 -2.10 11.51 -1.39
C PRO A 192 -1.43 12.62 -0.56
N ALA A 193 -1.68 12.70 0.74
CA ALA A 193 -1.36 13.88 1.55
C ALA A 193 0.10 13.93 2.05
N TRP A 194 0.91 12.90 1.80
CA TRP A 194 2.29 12.78 2.30
C TRP A 194 2.43 12.88 3.82
N ILE A 195 1.36 12.66 4.56
CA ILE A 195 1.39 12.62 6.02
C ILE A 195 2.22 11.40 6.45
N CYS A 196 3.22 11.62 7.29
CA CYS A 196 3.90 10.57 8.01
C CYS A 196 3.37 10.53 9.44
N LEU A 197 2.81 9.39 9.85
CA LEU A 197 2.35 9.20 11.21
C LEU A 197 3.55 9.13 12.16
N THR A 198 3.39 9.74 13.32
CA THR A 198 4.41 9.72 14.38
C THR A 198 4.44 8.38 15.09
N GLU A 199 5.53 8.08 15.77
CA GLU A 199 5.66 6.87 16.60
C GLU A 199 4.56 6.78 17.66
N SER A 200 4.16 7.93 18.27
CA SER A 200 3.08 7.97 19.25
C SER A 200 1.70 7.70 18.66
N GLU A 201 1.43 8.20 17.45
CA GLU A 201 0.18 7.91 16.72
C GLU A 201 0.08 6.43 16.33
N LEU A 202 1.18 5.85 15.83
CA LEU A 202 1.25 4.43 15.48
C LEU A 202 1.14 3.52 16.71
N ARG A 203 1.71 3.93 17.85
CA ARG A 203 1.51 3.26 19.13
C ARG A 203 0.04 3.26 19.52
N THR A 204 -0.63 4.41 19.45
CA THR A 204 -2.06 4.53 19.74
C THR A 204 -2.91 3.61 18.86
N ILE A 205 -2.60 3.55 17.55
CA ILE A 205 -3.29 2.64 16.61
C ILE A 205 -3.08 1.19 17.03
N GLY A 206 -1.83 0.78 17.28
CA GLY A 206 -1.50 -0.60 17.63
C GLY A 206 -2.10 -1.06 18.97
N GLU A 207 -2.01 -0.21 20.01
CA GLU A 207 -2.58 -0.52 21.33
C GLU A 207 -4.11 -0.64 21.27
N LEU A 208 -4.78 0.27 20.57
CA LEU A 208 -6.24 0.19 20.38
C LEU A 208 -6.64 -0.99 19.51
N ALA A 209 -5.89 -1.30 18.46
CA ALA A 209 -6.12 -2.49 17.65
C ALA A 209 -6.02 -3.79 18.46
N THR A 210 -5.06 -3.85 19.39
CA THR A 210 -4.93 -4.98 20.33
C THR A 210 -6.10 -5.03 21.31
N LYS A 211 -6.46 -3.88 21.91
CA LYS A 211 -7.55 -3.77 22.91
C LYS A 211 -8.89 -4.21 22.33
N TYR A 212 -9.18 -3.84 21.08
CA TYR A 212 -10.47 -4.13 20.44
C TYR A 212 -10.41 -5.29 19.46
N ASP A 213 -9.30 -6.02 19.46
CA ASP A 213 -9.08 -7.18 18.57
C ASP A 213 -9.40 -6.86 17.10
N THR A 214 -8.83 -5.79 16.59
CA THR A 214 -8.99 -5.30 15.21
C THR A 214 -7.69 -5.50 14.44
N ILE A 215 -7.76 -5.87 13.17
CA ILE A 215 -6.57 -6.07 12.33
C ILE A 215 -6.12 -4.72 11.75
N VAL A 216 -4.82 -4.42 11.83
CA VAL A 216 -4.21 -3.25 11.19
C VAL A 216 -3.69 -3.66 9.81
N LEU A 217 -4.18 -3.00 8.77
CA LEU A 217 -3.69 -3.11 7.40
C LEU A 217 -2.86 -1.85 7.10
N GLU A 218 -1.54 -1.95 7.21
CA GLU A 218 -0.65 -0.83 6.98
C GLU A 218 -0.09 -0.88 5.56
N ASP A 219 -0.48 0.08 4.71
CA ASP A 219 0.02 0.19 3.34
C ASP A 219 1.34 0.96 3.33
N LEU A 220 2.43 0.23 3.15
CA LEU A 220 3.80 0.73 3.11
C LEU A 220 4.33 0.88 1.67
N ALA A 221 3.46 1.16 0.70
CA ALA A 221 3.88 1.36 -0.69
C ALA A 221 4.92 2.49 -0.85
N TYR A 222 4.92 3.47 0.07
CA TYR A 222 5.86 4.61 0.10
C TYR A 222 6.88 4.50 1.24
N MET A 223 7.15 3.29 1.72
CA MET A 223 8.15 3.03 2.76
C MET A 223 9.49 3.67 2.43
N GLY A 224 10.15 4.26 3.44
CA GLY A 224 11.44 4.95 3.28
C GLY A 224 11.34 6.38 2.75
N MET A 225 10.16 6.83 2.32
CA MET A 225 9.99 8.17 1.73
C MET A 225 9.61 9.26 2.75
N ASP A 226 9.86 9.07 4.04
CA ASP A 226 9.92 10.17 5.00
C ASP A 226 11.30 10.84 4.91
N PHE A 227 11.47 11.73 3.94
CA PHE A 227 12.77 12.36 3.62
C PHE A 227 13.33 13.26 4.72
N ARG A 228 12.61 13.43 5.82
CA ARG A 228 13.11 14.11 7.04
C ARG A 228 14.03 13.21 7.87
N LYS A 229 14.06 11.90 7.58
CA LYS A 229 14.82 10.89 8.32
C LYS A 229 15.75 10.13 7.38
N GLU A 230 16.86 9.63 7.95
CA GLU A 230 17.79 8.75 7.25
C GLU A 230 17.37 7.28 7.48
N LEU A 231 16.48 6.76 6.60
CA LEU A 231 15.89 5.43 6.72
C LEU A 231 16.60 4.36 5.86
N GLY A 232 17.67 4.72 5.14
CA GLY A 232 18.35 3.85 4.17
C GLY A 232 19.35 2.84 4.78
N HIS A 233 19.55 2.83 6.09
CA HIS A 233 20.57 2.00 6.73
C HIS A 233 19.98 0.71 7.31
N PRO A 234 20.24 -0.47 6.68
CA PRO A 234 19.71 -1.72 7.19
C PRO A 234 20.23 -2.04 8.59
N PHE A 235 19.33 -2.57 9.44
CA PHE A 235 19.62 -2.97 10.83
C PHE A 235 20.13 -1.86 11.75
N LYS A 236 19.90 -0.60 11.37
CA LYS A 236 20.32 0.57 12.17
C LYS A 236 19.18 1.58 12.25
N ALA A 237 18.95 2.10 13.45
CA ALA A 237 18.03 3.21 13.65
C ALA A 237 18.54 4.49 12.94
N PRO A 238 17.61 5.38 12.49
CA PRO A 238 16.17 5.25 12.68
C PRO A 238 15.54 4.24 11.70
N PHE A 239 14.53 3.50 12.16
CA PHE A 239 13.76 2.60 11.33
C PHE A 239 12.48 3.28 10.84
N GLN A 240 11.87 2.75 9.77
CA GLN A 240 10.52 3.12 9.36
C GLN A 240 9.55 2.91 10.53
N ALA A 241 8.84 3.96 10.92
CA ALA A 241 7.83 3.85 11.96
C ALA A 241 6.63 3.01 11.46
N THR A 242 6.10 2.13 12.33
CA THR A 242 5.01 1.22 12.01
C THR A 242 4.21 0.86 13.26
N ALA A 243 2.89 0.66 13.11
CA ALA A 243 2.04 0.16 14.19
C ALA A 243 2.36 -1.29 14.58
N ALA A 244 3.03 -2.06 13.71
CA ALA A 244 3.44 -3.44 13.98
C ALA A 244 4.34 -3.63 15.20
N ARG A 245 4.97 -2.57 15.71
CA ARG A 245 5.71 -2.59 16.97
C ARG A 245 4.84 -2.65 18.23
N TYR A 246 3.55 -2.35 18.09
CA TYR A 246 2.63 -2.13 19.21
C TYR A 246 1.43 -3.07 19.20
N THR A 247 1.36 -3.98 18.23
CA THR A 247 0.31 -4.97 18.09
C THR A 247 0.81 -6.19 17.34
N ASP A 248 0.22 -7.35 17.64
CA ASP A 248 0.40 -8.57 16.85
C ASP A 248 -0.73 -8.75 15.80
N ASN A 249 -1.72 -7.85 15.77
CA ASN A 249 -2.83 -7.91 14.85
C ASN A 249 -2.55 -7.06 13.60
N TYR A 250 -1.51 -7.39 12.82
CA TYR A 250 -1.14 -6.58 11.66
C TYR A 250 -0.84 -7.38 10.39
N VAL A 251 -1.05 -6.71 9.27
CA VAL A 251 -0.52 -7.05 7.96
C VAL A 251 0.15 -5.81 7.36
N LEU A 252 1.43 -5.91 7.01
CA LEU A 252 2.17 -4.87 6.31
C LEU A 252 2.16 -5.18 4.81
N MET A 253 1.70 -4.23 3.99
CA MET A 253 1.71 -4.36 2.53
C MET A 253 2.92 -3.59 1.97
N ILE A 254 3.97 -4.32 1.56
CA ILE A 254 5.22 -3.74 1.05
C ILE A 254 5.31 -4.00 -0.45
N SER A 255 5.33 -2.93 -1.24
CA SER A 255 5.25 -3.00 -2.70
C SER A 255 6.57 -2.60 -3.36
N GLY A 256 7.01 -3.36 -4.36
CA GLY A 256 8.13 -2.96 -5.22
C GLY A 256 7.83 -1.76 -6.12
N SER A 257 6.55 -1.36 -6.24
CA SER A 257 6.10 -0.36 -7.21
C SER A 257 6.75 1.00 -7.06
N LYS A 258 6.96 1.47 -5.81
CA LYS A 258 7.46 2.83 -5.51
C LYS A 258 8.89 2.79 -4.98
N ILE A 259 9.14 1.92 -4.01
CA ILE A 259 10.45 1.85 -3.33
C ILE A 259 11.59 1.38 -4.26
N PHE A 260 11.26 0.62 -5.32
CA PHE A 260 12.22 0.11 -6.31
C PHE A 260 11.89 0.50 -7.75
N SER A 261 10.98 1.44 -7.96
CA SER A 261 10.48 1.83 -9.31
C SER A 261 10.01 0.63 -10.17
N TYR A 262 9.44 -0.41 -9.52
CA TYR A 262 9.10 -1.70 -10.16
C TYR A 262 7.59 -1.85 -10.38
N ALA A 263 6.89 -0.75 -10.66
CA ALA A 263 5.42 -0.70 -10.72
C ALA A 263 4.82 -1.57 -11.84
N GLY A 264 5.51 -1.71 -12.96
CA GLY A 264 5.06 -2.48 -14.13
C GLY A 264 4.94 -3.98 -13.85
N GLN A 265 5.75 -4.53 -12.95
CA GLN A 265 5.82 -5.96 -12.68
C GLN A 265 4.78 -6.48 -11.69
N ARG A 266 3.99 -5.58 -11.12
CA ARG A 266 2.84 -5.92 -10.26
C ARG A 266 3.23 -6.89 -9.13
N ILE A 267 4.28 -6.60 -8.36
CA ILE A 267 4.77 -7.45 -7.29
C ILE A 267 4.83 -6.70 -5.96
N ALA A 268 4.33 -7.34 -4.92
CA ALA A 268 4.37 -6.89 -3.53
C ALA A 268 4.37 -8.09 -2.59
N ILE A 269 4.52 -7.86 -1.29
CA ILE A 269 4.29 -8.83 -0.24
C ILE A 269 3.26 -8.33 0.77
N ALA A 270 2.51 -9.25 1.35
CA ALA A 270 1.81 -9.08 2.62
C ALA A 270 2.67 -9.75 3.70
N ALA A 271 3.22 -8.97 4.62
CA ALA A 271 3.94 -9.48 5.78
C ALA A 271 2.99 -9.54 6.99
N ILE A 272 2.62 -10.74 7.37
CA ILE A 272 1.61 -11.03 8.40
C ILE A 272 2.31 -11.42 9.69
N SER A 273 1.93 -10.84 10.82
CA SER A 273 2.51 -11.20 12.12
C SER A 273 2.39 -12.69 12.39
N ASP A 274 3.34 -13.26 13.12
CA ASP A 274 3.32 -14.70 13.43
C ASP A 274 2.11 -15.12 14.25
N LYS A 275 1.59 -14.25 15.11
CA LYS A 275 0.37 -14.50 15.88
C LYS A 275 -0.87 -14.51 15.00
N LEU A 276 -1.05 -13.45 14.16
CA LEU A 276 -2.19 -13.38 13.25
C LEU A 276 -2.13 -14.50 12.19
N ARG A 277 -0.95 -14.78 11.65
CA ARG A 277 -0.74 -15.85 10.66
C ARG A 277 -1.31 -17.18 11.11
N ASN A 278 -1.04 -17.54 12.36
CA ASN A 278 -1.44 -18.81 12.94
C ASN A 278 -2.83 -18.78 13.58
N ARG A 279 -3.44 -17.60 13.71
CA ARG A 279 -4.73 -17.45 14.37
C ARG A 279 -5.82 -18.22 13.61
N PHE A 280 -6.58 -19.01 14.37
CA PHE A 280 -7.69 -19.81 13.85
C PHE A 280 -9.01 -19.03 13.98
N TYR A 281 -9.76 -18.96 12.88
CA TYR A 281 -11.07 -18.35 12.82
C TYR A 281 -12.13 -19.39 12.45
N PRO A 282 -13.05 -19.72 13.35
CA PRO A 282 -14.10 -20.74 13.09
C PRO A 282 -14.94 -20.40 11.85
N ALA A 283 -15.30 -19.14 11.65
CA ALA A 283 -16.10 -18.71 10.51
C ALA A 283 -15.41 -18.98 9.16
N LEU A 284 -14.08 -18.77 9.08
CA LEU A 284 -13.32 -19.13 7.89
C LEU A 284 -13.28 -20.64 7.66
N LYS A 285 -13.11 -21.42 8.74
CA LYS A 285 -13.12 -22.89 8.67
C LYS A 285 -14.46 -23.42 8.19
N GLU A 286 -15.55 -22.92 8.75
CA GLU A 286 -16.91 -23.29 8.36
C GLU A 286 -17.17 -23.01 6.88
N ARG A 287 -16.80 -21.81 6.42
CA ARG A 287 -17.13 -21.35 5.07
C ARG A 287 -16.19 -21.90 3.99
N TYR A 288 -14.90 -22.07 4.28
CA TYR A 288 -13.86 -22.37 3.28
C TYR A 288 -13.10 -23.66 3.53
N GLY A 289 -13.38 -24.35 4.62
CA GLY A 289 -12.63 -25.56 4.99
C GLY A 289 -11.24 -25.28 5.59
N ILE A 290 -10.77 -24.01 5.57
CA ILE A 290 -9.47 -23.55 6.06
C ILE A 290 -9.71 -22.48 7.12
N GLY A 291 -9.17 -22.63 8.34
CA GLY A 291 -9.46 -21.70 9.44
C GLY A 291 -8.30 -20.82 9.86
N ARG A 292 -7.05 -21.14 9.49
CA ARG A 292 -5.90 -20.30 9.83
C ARG A 292 -5.83 -19.10 8.90
N PHE A 293 -5.60 -17.90 9.45
CA PHE A 293 -5.67 -16.64 8.71
C PHE A 293 -4.80 -16.64 7.44
N ALA A 294 -3.49 -16.84 7.57
CA ALA A 294 -2.60 -16.76 6.41
C ALA A 294 -2.82 -17.87 5.39
N GLU A 295 -3.18 -19.06 5.85
CA GLU A 295 -3.52 -20.18 4.98
C GLU A 295 -4.82 -19.91 4.20
N SER A 296 -5.86 -19.39 4.86
CA SER A 296 -7.10 -18.96 4.21
C SER A 296 -6.83 -17.82 3.23
N TYR A 297 -6.04 -16.81 3.64
CA TYR A 297 -5.67 -15.69 2.77
C TYR A 297 -5.01 -16.18 1.48
N ALA A 298 -4.00 -17.05 1.58
CA ALA A 298 -3.28 -17.56 0.42
C ALA A 298 -4.12 -18.54 -0.42
N LEU A 299 -4.65 -19.59 0.20
CA LEU A 299 -5.22 -20.75 -0.52
C LEU A 299 -6.71 -20.57 -0.88
N THR A 300 -7.38 -19.56 -0.33
CA THR A 300 -8.75 -19.22 -0.71
C THR A 300 -8.79 -17.93 -1.54
N PHE A 301 -8.38 -16.81 -0.94
CA PHE A 301 -8.60 -15.49 -1.55
C PHE A 301 -7.58 -15.16 -2.65
N LEU A 302 -6.28 -15.31 -2.39
CA LEU A 302 -5.27 -15.04 -3.42
C LEU A 302 -5.32 -16.09 -4.54
N TYR A 303 -5.56 -17.36 -4.18
CA TYR A 303 -5.72 -18.42 -5.17
C TYR A 303 -6.87 -18.11 -6.14
N ALA A 304 -8.04 -17.76 -5.61
CA ALA A 304 -9.20 -17.41 -6.43
C ALA A 304 -8.99 -16.13 -7.27
N ALA A 305 -8.19 -15.18 -6.75
CA ALA A 305 -7.99 -13.89 -7.43
C ALA A 305 -6.95 -13.95 -8.58
N SER A 306 -5.93 -14.81 -8.50
CA SER A 306 -4.85 -14.82 -9.52
C SER A 306 -4.07 -16.13 -9.61
N SER A 307 -4.36 -17.13 -8.76
CA SER A 307 -3.55 -18.37 -8.66
C SER A 307 -2.06 -18.11 -8.35
N GLY A 308 -1.72 -16.97 -7.74
CA GLY A 308 -0.38 -16.59 -7.34
C GLY A 308 0.16 -15.35 -8.07
N ALA A 309 1.28 -14.82 -7.61
CA ALA A 309 1.99 -13.71 -8.21
C ALA A 309 3.01 -14.20 -9.27
N SER A 310 3.36 -13.35 -10.24
CA SER A 310 4.32 -13.67 -11.32
C SER A 310 5.59 -14.33 -10.78
N HIS A 311 5.94 -15.49 -11.35
CA HIS A 311 7.09 -16.28 -10.87
C HIS A 311 8.42 -15.54 -11.05
N SER A 312 8.65 -14.91 -12.20
CA SER A 312 9.88 -14.15 -12.47
C SER A 312 9.98 -12.89 -11.62
N ALA A 313 8.88 -12.16 -11.45
CA ALA A 313 8.84 -10.96 -10.62
C ALA A 313 9.11 -11.25 -9.13
N GLN A 314 8.81 -12.45 -8.65
CA GLN A 314 9.18 -12.86 -7.29
C GLN A 314 10.70 -12.95 -7.12
N TYR A 315 11.46 -13.41 -8.12
CA TYR A 315 12.93 -13.42 -8.08
C TYR A 315 13.49 -11.99 -8.10
N ALA A 316 12.90 -11.10 -8.89
CA ALA A 316 13.28 -9.70 -8.92
C ALA A 316 13.13 -9.05 -7.54
N LEU A 317 11.95 -9.19 -6.93
CA LEU A 317 11.70 -8.60 -5.60
C LEU A 317 12.60 -9.20 -4.52
N ALA A 318 12.86 -10.51 -4.58
CA ALA A 318 13.80 -11.18 -3.67
C ALA A 318 15.22 -10.61 -3.80
N ALA A 319 15.71 -10.38 -5.02
CA ALA A 319 17.02 -9.80 -5.27
C ALA A 319 17.14 -8.37 -4.76
N MET A 320 16.11 -7.55 -4.96
CA MET A 320 16.05 -6.17 -4.46
C MET A 320 16.01 -6.13 -2.93
N PHE A 321 15.18 -6.94 -2.28
CA PHE A 321 15.16 -7.06 -0.82
C PHE A 321 16.52 -7.50 -0.25
N LYS A 322 17.11 -8.51 -0.90
CA LYS A 322 18.45 -9.00 -0.51
C LYS A 322 19.50 -7.89 -0.62
N ALA A 323 19.57 -7.21 -1.75
CA ALA A 323 20.56 -6.17 -1.99
C ALA A 323 20.38 -5.00 -1.01
N ALA A 324 19.16 -4.60 -0.70
CA ALA A 324 18.86 -3.58 0.28
C ALA A 324 19.29 -4.02 1.70
N ALA A 325 18.91 -5.22 2.13
CA ALA A 325 19.28 -5.73 3.45
C ALA A 325 20.79 -6.04 3.59
N ASP A 326 21.49 -6.29 2.48
CA ASP A 326 22.96 -6.41 2.45
C ASP A 326 23.68 -5.03 2.47
N GLY A 327 22.93 -3.91 2.40
CA GLY A 327 23.48 -2.56 2.29
C GLY A 327 24.15 -2.27 0.94
N LYS A 328 23.80 -3.04 -0.11
CA LYS A 328 24.30 -2.88 -1.48
C LYS A 328 23.36 -2.04 -2.35
N LEU A 329 22.14 -1.82 -1.91
CA LEU A 329 21.10 -1.03 -2.55
C LEU A 329 20.49 -0.07 -1.53
N ASP A 330 20.70 1.22 -1.71
CA ASP A 330 20.02 2.26 -0.93
C ASP A 330 18.80 2.77 -1.68
N PHE A 331 17.67 2.09 -1.50
CA PHE A 331 16.40 2.46 -2.12
C PHE A 331 15.85 3.80 -1.57
N VAL A 332 16.27 4.21 -0.37
CA VAL A 332 15.86 5.49 0.21
C VAL A 332 16.60 6.63 -0.49
N ALA A 333 17.90 6.50 -0.75
CA ALA A 333 18.65 7.47 -1.55
C ALA A 333 18.10 7.55 -2.98
N HIS A 334 17.78 6.40 -3.61
CA HIS A 334 17.15 6.35 -4.92
C HIS A 334 15.82 7.14 -4.94
N THR A 335 14.92 6.88 -4.02
CA THR A 335 13.62 7.58 -3.99
C THR A 335 13.73 9.02 -3.50
N ARG A 336 14.79 9.41 -2.80
CA ARG A 336 15.04 10.79 -2.37
C ARG A 336 15.19 11.76 -3.55
N GLU A 337 15.51 11.26 -4.74
CA GLU A 337 15.54 12.07 -5.96
C GLU A 337 14.18 12.71 -6.30
N TYR A 338 13.07 12.18 -5.75
CA TYR A 338 11.74 12.81 -5.88
C TYR A 338 11.57 14.07 -5.00
N ALA A 339 12.35 14.23 -3.93
CA ALA A 339 12.17 15.33 -2.97
C ALA A 339 12.34 16.72 -3.59
N PRO A 340 13.37 17.02 -4.43
CA PRO A 340 13.52 18.32 -5.08
C PRO A 340 12.33 18.68 -5.98
N VAL A 341 11.79 17.69 -6.70
CA VAL A 341 10.63 17.89 -7.60
C VAL A 341 9.40 18.33 -6.82
N SER A 342 9.12 17.69 -5.67
CA SER A 342 8.03 18.08 -4.78
C SER A 342 8.16 19.51 -4.30
N TYR A 343 9.35 19.93 -3.87
CA TYR A 343 9.57 21.31 -3.42
C TYR A 343 9.46 22.32 -4.58
N THR A 344 9.97 21.99 -5.76
CA THR A 344 9.96 22.90 -6.90
C THR A 344 8.56 23.11 -7.46
N HIS A 345 7.75 22.06 -7.59
CA HIS A 345 6.47 22.13 -8.29
C HIS A 345 5.27 22.36 -7.37
N LEU A 346 5.33 21.94 -6.09
CA LEU A 346 4.21 22.07 -5.15
C LEU A 346 4.29 23.30 -4.25
N THR A 347 5.48 23.86 -4.02
CA THR A 347 5.64 25.02 -3.13
C THR A 347 5.75 26.36 -3.86
N LEU A 348 6.33 26.41 -5.06
CA LEU A 348 6.46 27.67 -5.80
C LEU A 348 5.12 28.34 -6.17
N PRO A 349 4.08 27.62 -6.63
CA PRO A 349 2.78 28.24 -6.91
C PRO A 349 2.08 28.79 -5.67
N THR A 350 2.30 28.20 -4.50
CA THR A 350 1.69 28.65 -3.23
C THR A 350 2.36 29.90 -2.64
N ILE A 351 3.60 30.15 -3.00
CA ILE A 351 4.33 31.37 -2.57
C ILE A 351 3.95 32.58 -3.44
N LEU A 352 3.40 32.34 -4.64
CA LEU A 352 3.00 33.39 -5.58
C LEU A 352 1.49 33.71 -5.52
N LEU A 353 0.72 33.06 -4.68
CA LEU A 353 -0.67 33.34 -4.36
C LEU A 353 -0.80 33.95 -2.98
#